data_d0842a9ee97660b77c024900a35af78a
#
_entry.id   d0842a9ee97660b77c024900a35af78a
#
_cell.length_a   1.000
_cell.length_b   1.000
_cell.length_c   1.000
_cell.angle_alpha   90.00
_cell.angle_beta   90.00
_cell.angle_gamma   90.00
#
_symmetry.space_group_name_H-M   'P 1'
#
loop_
_entity.id
_entity.type
_entity.pdbx_description
1 polymer ?
#
loop_
_entity_poly.entity_id
_entity_poly.type
_entity_poly.pdbx_seq_one_letter_code
_entity_poly.pdbx_strand_id
1 'polypeptide(L)'
;MQGHSKPTIQTGKLVVNLGTRAVTVDGKPVHLSGKEYDILELLSLRKGTTLTREMLLNHLYRGMDEPKLKIFDIFVSKLRKKLAQATGGEHYIETVWGRGWMLRDPMLPEPADARAH
;
A
#
# COMPACT_ATOMS: atom_id res chain seq x y z
N MET A 1 -16.79 -23.35 -11.00
CA MET A 1 -16.57 -22.81 -10.95
C MET A 1 -16.25 -22.14 -10.67
N GLN A 2 -16.06 -21.92 -10.66
CA GLN A 2 -15.71 -21.26 -10.50
C GLN A 2 -15.31 -20.58 -10.04
N GLY A 3 -15.36 -21.10 -10.09
CA GLY A 3 -15.05 -20.33 -9.24
C GLY A 3 -14.33 -19.11 -9.37
N HIS A 4 -14.76 -18.40 -9.35
CA HIS A 4 -14.21 -17.35 -9.40
C HIS A 4 -13.64 -16.96 -8.23
N SER A 5 -12.52 -17.03 -8.15
CA SER A 5 -11.81 -16.59 -7.03
C SER A 5 -12.01 -15.12 -6.85
N LYS A 6 -12.20 -14.72 -5.67
CA LYS A 6 -12.27 -13.33 -5.37
C LYS A 6 -10.92 -12.71 -5.64
N PRO A 7 -10.89 -11.52 -6.22
CA PRO A 7 -9.61 -10.89 -6.50
C PRO A 7 -8.97 -10.39 -5.19
N THR A 8 -8.06 -11.17 -4.68
CA THR A 8 -7.32 -10.79 -3.47
C THR A 8 -5.85 -10.76 -3.77
N ILE A 9 -5.13 -9.90 -3.06
CA ILE A 9 -3.68 -9.82 -3.16
C ILE A 9 -3.14 -10.00 -1.75
N GLN A 10 -2.29 -10.99 -1.58
CA GLN A 10 -1.67 -11.24 -0.29
C GLN A 10 -0.21 -10.83 -0.31
N THR A 11 0.21 -10.14 0.73
CA THR A 11 1.60 -9.75 0.92
C THR A 11 1.91 -10.01 2.39
N GLY A 12 2.69 -11.07 2.66
CA GLY A 12 2.90 -11.48 4.03
C GLY A 12 1.58 -11.79 4.71
N LYS A 13 1.32 -11.14 5.82
CA LYS A 13 0.07 -11.30 6.57
C LYS A 13 -1.06 -10.43 6.07
N LEU A 14 -0.73 -9.50 5.17
CA LEU A 14 -1.67 -8.50 4.67
C LEU A 14 -2.45 -9.07 3.50
N VAL A 15 -3.77 -8.94 3.54
CA VAL A 15 -4.63 -9.38 2.45
C VAL A 15 -5.51 -8.21 2.04
N VAL A 16 -5.47 -7.88 0.76
CA VAL A 16 -6.30 -6.83 0.18
C VAL A 16 -7.33 -7.49 -0.73
N ASN A 17 -8.60 -7.32 -0.42
CA ASN A 17 -9.68 -7.87 -1.24
C ASN A 17 -10.20 -6.76 -2.15
N LEU A 18 -9.88 -6.87 -3.43
CA LEU A 18 -10.24 -5.84 -4.40
C LEU A 18 -11.73 -5.78 -4.64
N GLY A 19 -12.40 -6.92 -4.51
CA GLY A 19 -13.84 -6.97 -4.75
C GLY A 19 -14.65 -6.25 -3.70
N THR A 20 -14.27 -6.40 -2.44
CA THR A 20 -15.00 -5.79 -1.33
C THR A 20 -14.32 -4.55 -0.78
N ARG A 21 -13.10 -4.27 -1.23
CA ARG A 21 -12.25 -3.18 -0.71
C ARG A 21 -11.94 -3.38 0.77
N ALA A 22 -11.89 -4.62 1.20
CA ALA A 22 -11.58 -4.96 2.58
C ALA A 22 -10.11 -5.30 2.73
N VAL A 23 -9.54 -4.94 3.86
CA VAL A 23 -8.15 -5.23 4.17
C VAL A 23 -8.11 -5.97 5.49
N THR A 24 -7.38 -7.08 5.52
CA THR A 24 -7.23 -7.86 6.75
C THR A 24 -5.76 -8.18 6.98
N VAL A 25 -5.44 -8.40 8.25
CA VAL A 25 -4.12 -8.89 8.66
C VAL A 25 -4.39 -10.06 9.60
N ASP A 26 -3.91 -11.24 9.23
CA ASP A 26 -4.17 -12.47 9.99
C ASP A 26 -5.67 -12.67 10.23
N GLY A 27 -6.47 -12.34 9.24
CA GLY A 27 -7.90 -12.50 9.31
C GLY A 27 -8.64 -11.40 10.05
N LYS A 28 -7.94 -10.44 10.62
CA LYS A 28 -8.57 -9.35 11.35
C LYS A 28 -8.68 -8.12 10.48
N PRO A 29 -9.82 -7.44 10.47
CA PRO A 29 -9.99 -6.28 9.61
C PRO A 29 -9.14 -5.10 10.03
N VAL A 30 -8.65 -4.38 9.04
CA VAL A 30 -7.91 -3.13 9.24
C VAL A 30 -8.76 -2.03 8.63
N HIS A 31 -9.13 -1.04 9.42
CA HIS A 31 -10.03 0.01 8.95
C HIS A 31 -9.23 1.14 8.34
N LEU A 32 -9.43 1.35 7.05
CA LEU A 32 -8.75 2.39 6.30
C LEU A 32 -9.77 3.38 5.77
N SER A 33 -9.36 4.64 5.64
CA SER A 33 -10.18 5.62 4.92
C SER A 33 -10.16 5.24 3.44
N GLY A 34 -11.07 5.84 2.67
CA GLY A 34 -11.13 5.56 1.24
C GLY A 34 -9.82 5.86 0.53
N LYS A 35 -9.19 6.98 0.85
CA LYS A 35 -7.93 7.34 0.21
C LYS A 35 -6.78 6.43 0.64
N GLU A 36 -6.77 6.05 1.90
CA GLU A 36 -5.75 5.11 2.37
C GLU A 36 -5.90 3.77 1.66
N TYR A 37 -7.13 3.30 1.53
CA TYR A 37 -7.37 2.06 0.80
C TYR A 37 -6.92 2.18 -0.65
N ASP A 38 -7.27 3.28 -1.32
CA ASP A 38 -6.92 3.47 -2.73
C ASP A 38 -5.40 3.44 -2.94
N ILE A 39 -4.66 4.02 -2.02
CA ILE A 39 -3.20 3.98 -2.07
C ILE A 39 -2.71 2.54 -1.92
N LEU A 40 -3.24 1.84 -0.92
CA LEU A 40 -2.82 0.47 -0.68
C LEU A 40 -3.19 -0.45 -1.84
N GLU A 41 -4.36 -0.24 -2.42
CA GLU A 41 -4.77 -1.04 -3.57
C GLU A 41 -3.79 -0.90 -4.73
N LEU A 42 -3.43 0.33 -5.07
CA LEU A 42 -2.52 0.53 -6.20
C LEU A 42 -1.14 -0.03 -5.90
N LEU A 43 -0.65 0.18 -4.68
CA LEU A 43 0.63 -0.37 -4.28
C LEU A 43 0.62 -1.89 -4.35
N SER A 44 -0.50 -2.51 -3.96
CA SER A 44 -0.63 -3.96 -3.99
C SER A 44 -0.67 -4.51 -5.41
N LEU A 45 -1.40 -3.83 -6.29
CA LEU A 45 -1.48 -4.22 -7.69
C LEU A 45 -0.12 -4.15 -8.38
N ARG A 46 0.72 -3.25 -7.92
CA ARG A 46 2.06 -3.05 -8.48
C ARG A 46 3.13 -3.46 -7.48
N LYS A 47 2.86 -4.47 -6.69
CA LYS A 47 3.77 -4.91 -5.64
C LYS A 47 5.18 -5.11 -6.20
N GLY A 48 6.17 -4.57 -5.48
CA GLY A 48 7.56 -4.67 -5.91
C GLY A 48 7.98 -3.59 -6.89
N THR A 49 7.05 -2.71 -7.27
CA THR A 49 7.34 -1.61 -8.19
C THR A 49 7.24 -0.29 -7.44
N THR A 50 8.18 0.59 -7.69
CA THR A 50 8.14 1.92 -7.09
C THR A 50 7.08 2.76 -7.79
N LEU A 51 6.17 3.34 -7.01
CA LEU A 51 5.14 4.22 -7.54
C LEU A 51 5.47 5.65 -7.13
N THR A 52 5.45 6.55 -8.11
CA THR A 52 5.74 7.95 -7.85
C THR A 52 4.51 8.65 -7.30
N ARG A 53 4.72 9.85 -6.73
CA ARG A 53 3.60 10.68 -6.30
C ARG A 53 2.64 10.93 -7.43
N GLU A 54 3.19 11.20 -8.61
CA GLU A 54 2.34 11.48 -9.78
C GLU A 54 1.44 10.31 -10.13
N MET A 55 1.99 9.11 -10.13
CA MET A 55 1.19 7.91 -10.42
C MET A 55 0.06 7.76 -9.43
N LEU A 56 0.36 7.96 -8.17
CA LEU A 56 -0.64 7.81 -7.12
C LEU A 56 -1.67 8.93 -7.18
N LEU A 57 -1.25 10.15 -7.45
CA LEU A 57 -2.17 11.26 -7.59
C LEU A 57 -3.12 11.06 -8.76
N ASN A 58 -2.59 10.58 -9.88
CA ASN A 58 -3.45 10.31 -11.04
C ASN A 58 -4.49 9.25 -10.73
N HIS A 59 -4.09 8.24 -9.98
CA HIS A 59 -5.01 7.16 -9.62
C HIS A 59 -6.11 7.64 -8.67
N LEU A 60 -5.74 8.50 -7.71
CA LEU A 60 -6.64 8.93 -6.66
C LEU A 60 -7.55 10.07 -7.08
N TYR A 61 -7.08 10.94 -7.92
CA TYR A 61 -7.76 12.19 -8.21
C TYR A 61 -8.06 12.43 -9.68
N ARG A 62 -8.04 11.44 -10.48
CA ARG A 62 -8.39 11.42 -11.91
C ARG A 62 -9.08 12.67 -12.46
N GLY A 63 -8.32 13.70 -12.76
CA GLY A 63 -8.87 14.91 -13.35
C GLY A 63 -9.57 15.84 -12.37
N MET A 64 -9.58 15.51 -11.09
CA MET A 64 -10.11 16.42 -10.09
C MET A 64 -8.99 17.34 -9.62
N ASP A 65 -9.38 18.39 -8.91
CA ASP A 65 -8.38 19.28 -8.37
C ASP A 65 -7.41 18.52 -7.49
N GLU A 66 -6.16 18.69 -7.75
CA GLU A 66 -5.14 17.99 -6.98
C GLU A 66 -4.98 18.63 -5.61
N PRO A 67 -4.90 17.81 -4.56
CA PRO A 67 -4.61 18.35 -3.25
C PRO A 67 -3.15 18.76 -3.18
N LYS A 68 -2.82 19.47 -2.14
CA LYS A 68 -1.42 19.78 -1.88
C LYS A 68 -0.67 18.48 -1.65
N LEU A 69 0.55 18.42 -2.12
CA LEU A 69 1.35 17.21 -2.00
C LEU A 69 1.53 16.73 -0.56
N LYS A 70 1.52 17.66 0.39
CA LYS A 70 1.64 17.29 1.80
C LYS A 70 0.51 16.40 2.28
N ILE A 71 -0.69 16.59 1.76
CA ILE A 71 -1.83 15.77 2.17
C ILE A 71 -1.56 14.32 1.81
N PHE A 72 -0.94 14.11 0.67
CA PHE A 72 -0.64 12.77 0.21
C PHE A 72 0.34 12.07 1.17
N ASP A 73 1.37 12.79 1.60
CA ASP A 73 2.34 12.23 2.56
C ASP A 73 1.64 11.87 3.87
N ILE A 74 0.64 12.65 4.27
CA ILE A 74 -0.13 12.34 5.48
C ILE A 74 -0.89 11.04 5.32
N PHE A 75 -1.53 10.83 4.17
CA PHE A 75 -2.24 9.56 3.94
C PHE A 75 -1.28 8.37 3.99
N VAL A 76 -0.11 8.49 3.36
CA VAL A 76 0.86 7.41 3.37
C VAL A 76 1.34 7.14 4.80
N SER A 77 1.59 8.19 5.56
CA SER A 77 2.04 8.05 6.94
C SER A 77 1.00 7.35 7.79
N LYS A 78 -0.27 7.74 7.65
CA LYS A 78 -1.34 7.10 8.41
C LYS A 78 -1.52 5.65 8.02
N LEU A 79 -1.43 5.36 6.72
CA LEU A 79 -1.54 4.00 6.24
C LEU A 79 -0.43 3.13 6.83
N ARG A 80 0.80 3.61 6.79
CA ARG A 80 1.92 2.88 7.36
C ARG A 80 1.71 2.58 8.84
N LYS A 81 1.24 3.58 9.58
CA LYS A 81 1.02 3.42 11.01
C LYS A 81 -0.04 2.35 11.28
N LYS A 82 -1.13 2.39 10.52
CA LYS A 82 -2.19 1.39 10.70
C LYS A 82 -1.70 -0.02 10.40
N LEU A 83 -0.92 -0.17 9.34
CA LEU A 83 -0.39 -1.49 9.00
C LEU A 83 0.61 -1.97 10.04
N ALA A 84 1.46 -1.08 10.55
CA ALA A 84 2.40 -1.47 11.59
C ALA A 84 1.68 -1.91 12.85
N GLN A 85 0.63 -1.19 13.25
CA GLN A 85 -0.15 -1.58 14.43
C GLN A 85 -0.83 -2.91 14.23
N ALA A 86 -1.36 -3.16 13.04
CA ALA A 86 -2.08 -4.39 12.77
C ALA A 86 -1.16 -5.60 12.69
N THR A 87 0.10 -5.40 12.32
CA THR A 87 1.03 -6.49 12.08
C THR A 87 2.07 -6.67 13.20
N GLY A 88 1.98 -5.87 14.24
CA GLY A 88 2.95 -5.96 15.34
C GLY A 88 4.28 -5.32 15.01
N GLY A 89 4.28 -4.37 14.09
CA GLY A 89 5.48 -3.59 13.78
C GLY A 89 6.15 -3.91 12.47
N GLU A 90 5.52 -4.74 11.63
CA GLU A 90 6.10 -5.03 10.33
C GLU A 90 5.93 -3.84 9.38
N HIS A 91 6.90 -3.68 8.50
CA HIS A 91 6.90 -2.57 7.54
C HIS A 91 6.66 -3.09 6.15
N TYR A 92 5.52 -2.72 5.58
CA TYR A 92 5.12 -3.17 4.25
C TYR A 92 5.36 -2.13 3.17
N ILE A 93 5.30 -0.85 3.52
CA ILE A 93 5.49 0.22 2.55
C ILE A 93 6.85 0.83 2.74
N GLU A 94 7.66 0.70 1.71
CA GLU A 94 9.02 1.21 1.74
C GLU A 94 9.09 2.55 1.03
N THR A 95 9.78 3.52 1.62
CA THR A 95 10.03 4.79 0.96
C THR A 95 11.24 4.60 0.06
N VAL A 96 11.05 4.90 -1.22
CA VAL A 96 12.16 4.89 -2.18
C VAL A 96 12.56 6.33 -2.37
N TRP A 97 13.64 6.72 -1.72
CA TRP A 97 14.02 8.12 -1.62
C TRP A 97 14.22 8.75 -2.99
N GLY A 98 13.61 9.91 -3.18
CA GLY A 98 13.67 10.62 -4.43
C GLY A 98 12.77 10.08 -5.53
N ARG A 99 12.03 9.01 -5.26
CA ARG A 99 11.18 8.40 -6.29
C ARG A 99 9.74 8.21 -5.86
N GLY A 100 9.51 7.60 -4.71
CA GLY A 100 8.14 7.33 -4.26
C GLY A 100 8.08 6.23 -3.24
N TRP A 101 7.12 5.33 -3.41
CA TRP A 101 6.88 4.26 -2.44
C TRP A 101 6.68 2.94 -3.15
N MET A 102 6.90 1.86 -2.41
CA MET A 102 6.77 0.50 -2.95
C MET A 102 6.23 -0.41 -1.86
N LEU A 103 5.30 -1.30 -2.23
CA LEU A 103 4.85 -2.33 -1.32
C LEU A 103 5.70 -3.56 -1.50
N ARG A 104 6.15 -4.13 -0.41
CA ARG A 104 6.94 -5.36 -0.47
C ARG A 104 6.62 -6.24 0.72
N ASP A 105 6.89 -7.53 0.55
CA ASP A 105 6.71 -8.50 1.60
C ASP A 105 7.79 -8.28 2.67
N PRO A 106 7.41 -8.03 3.93
CA PRO A 106 8.39 -7.75 4.98
C PRO A 106 9.22 -8.96 5.35
N MET A 107 8.82 -10.16 4.90
CA MET A 107 9.60 -11.37 5.15
C MET A 107 10.76 -11.54 4.19
N LEU A 108 10.78 -10.77 3.10
CA LEU A 108 11.89 -10.84 2.15
C LEU A 108 13.04 -9.99 2.66
N PRO A 109 14.29 -10.42 2.38
CA PRO A 109 15.41 -9.58 2.77
C PRO A 109 15.39 -8.26 2.01
N GLU A 110 15.91 -7.23 2.64
CA GLU A 110 16.00 -5.93 2.00
C GLU A 110 16.98 -6.00 0.84
N PRO A 111 16.69 -5.27 -0.25
CA PRO A 111 17.67 -5.19 -1.34
C PRO A 111 18.96 -4.58 -0.83
N ALA A 112 20.09 -5.07 -1.34
CA ALA A 112 21.39 -4.56 -0.91
C ALA A 112 21.49 -3.05 -1.11
N ASP A 113 20.91 -2.55 -2.17
CA ASP A 113 20.95 -1.13 -2.50
C ASP A 113 20.27 -0.27 -1.47
N ALA A 114 19.25 -0.80 -0.81
CA ALA A 114 18.47 -0.02 0.13
C ALA A 114 19.32 0.43 1.31
N ARG A 115 20.40 -0.27 1.56
CA ARG A 115 21.27 0.02 2.69
C ARG A 115 22.59 0.59 2.28
N ALA A 116 22.82 0.73 1.01
CA ALA A 116 24.08 1.25 0.53
C ALA A 116 24.17 2.72 0.82
N HIS A 117 25.23 3.15 1.40
CA HIS A 117 25.50 4.55 1.64
C HIS A 117 26.95 4.83 1.71
#